data_05e5a1614a0ce48b5b6611a28a981a32
#
_entry.id   05e5a1614a0ce48b5b6611a28a981a32
#
_cell.length_a   1.000
_cell.length_b   1.000
_cell.length_c   1.000
_cell.angle_alpha   90.00
_cell.angle_beta   90.00
_cell.angle_gamma   90.00
#
_symmetry.space_group_name_H-M   'P 1'
#
loop_
_entity.id
_entity.type
_entity.pdbx_description
1 polymer ?
#
loop_
_entity_poly.entity_id
_entity_poly.type
_entity_poly.pdbx_seq_one_letter_code
_entity_poly.pdbx_strand_id
1 'polypeptide(L)'
;YVPAERLIGGVEGQGLAQAQAVFGYTRLMVGAFGMGAGWEALRRAIRYSHERIQGGTPLSDKQGYTHKLIVPNAARLEAARTYIEWVAERLDSGEAGLQTEGAVAKYMATESGNRAAEDAIQALGGYGYTKEYMVEKIKRDVRITCIYEGTSEIMEWTIARDRWQQHLKTQGAFYTDWAARLEALHAAEPRNGANYAALALRALAVILERARLDRLTRNQHVLFRLGELIAWAETAAVFAERVSAKPTEAIAL
;
A
#
# COMPACT_ATOMS: atom_id res chain seq x y z
N TYR A 1 9.99 33.25 -20.43
CA TYR A 1 9.39 34.33 -19.64
C TYR A 1 7.98 33.94 -19.19
N VAL A 2 7.68 34.08 -17.91
CA VAL A 2 6.34 33.91 -17.33
C VAL A 2 5.97 35.22 -16.66
N PRO A 3 4.84 35.86 -17.03
CA PRO A 3 4.40 37.09 -16.41
C PRO A 3 4.11 36.94 -14.91
N ALA A 4 4.38 37.98 -14.11
CA ALA A 4 4.25 37.91 -12.64
C ALA A 4 2.83 37.63 -12.17
N GLU A 5 1.82 38.07 -12.90
CA GLU A 5 0.39 37.79 -12.62
C GLU A 5 0.00 36.33 -12.76
N ARG A 6 0.89 35.48 -13.32
CA ARG A 6 0.72 34.01 -13.37
C ARG A 6 1.21 33.32 -12.11
N LEU A 7 1.78 34.05 -11.14
CA LEU A 7 2.20 33.47 -9.87
C LEU A 7 0.98 33.01 -9.06
N ILE A 8 0.88 31.70 -8.84
CA ILE A 8 -0.23 31.11 -8.08
C ILE A 8 -0.17 31.60 -6.63
N GLY A 9 -1.26 32.20 -6.15
CA GLY A 9 -1.35 32.79 -4.80
C GLY A 9 -0.68 34.14 -4.64
N GLY A 10 -0.03 34.69 -5.68
CA GLY A 10 0.54 36.04 -5.70
C GLY A 10 1.72 36.28 -4.75
N VAL A 11 2.20 35.28 -4.03
CA VAL A 11 3.30 35.39 -3.07
C VAL A 11 4.43 34.45 -3.46
N GLU A 12 5.64 35.00 -3.63
CA GLU A 12 6.84 34.23 -3.95
C GLU A 12 7.22 33.27 -2.80
N GLY A 13 7.89 32.17 -3.13
CA GLY A 13 8.40 31.21 -2.15
C GLY A 13 7.39 30.20 -1.61
N GLN A 14 6.09 30.28 -2.01
CA GLN A 14 5.05 29.37 -1.51
C GLN A 14 4.87 28.12 -2.36
N GLY A 15 5.57 27.98 -3.48
CA GLY A 15 5.34 26.90 -4.45
C GLY A 15 5.49 25.49 -3.85
N LEU A 16 6.46 25.25 -2.95
CA LEU A 16 6.64 23.95 -2.32
C LEU A 16 5.46 23.59 -1.40
N ALA A 17 4.97 24.56 -0.60
CA ALA A 17 3.82 24.33 0.28
C ALA A 17 2.55 24.04 -0.52
N GLN A 18 2.35 24.76 -1.61
CA GLN A 18 1.22 24.56 -2.54
C GLN A 18 1.29 23.18 -3.20
N ALA A 19 2.47 22.78 -3.69
CA ALA A 19 2.68 21.45 -4.26
C ALA A 19 2.42 20.34 -3.25
N GLN A 20 2.89 20.49 -2.02
CA GLN A 20 2.64 19.50 -0.95
C GLN A 20 1.17 19.37 -0.59
N ALA A 21 0.40 20.47 -0.61
CA ALA A 21 -1.04 20.42 -0.39
C ALA A 21 -1.75 19.62 -1.49
N VAL A 22 -1.36 19.80 -2.76
CA VAL A 22 -1.90 19.04 -3.90
C VAL A 22 -1.54 17.54 -3.78
N PHE A 23 -0.31 17.22 -3.42
CA PHE A 23 0.14 15.83 -3.30
C PHE A 23 -0.64 15.01 -2.27
N GLY A 24 -1.28 15.63 -1.29
CA GLY A 24 -2.18 14.95 -0.35
C GLY A 24 -3.32 14.21 -1.05
N TYR A 25 -3.87 14.80 -2.12
CA TYR A 25 -4.95 14.22 -2.92
C TYR A 25 -4.43 13.34 -4.07
N THR A 26 -3.46 13.84 -4.82
CA THR A 26 -2.99 13.17 -6.04
C THR A 26 -2.32 11.83 -5.75
N ARG A 27 -1.70 11.66 -4.60
CA ARG A 27 -1.15 10.37 -4.16
C ARG A 27 -2.22 9.29 -4.02
N LEU A 28 -3.41 9.61 -3.50
CA LEU A 28 -4.52 8.65 -3.45
C LEU A 28 -5.00 8.25 -4.85
N MET A 29 -5.10 9.22 -5.76
CA MET A 29 -5.47 8.96 -7.15
C MET A 29 -4.45 8.03 -7.83
N VAL A 30 -3.16 8.30 -7.66
CA VAL A 30 -2.10 7.44 -8.19
C VAL A 30 -2.14 6.05 -7.57
N GLY A 31 -2.40 5.94 -6.27
CA GLY A 31 -2.65 4.68 -5.59
C GLY A 31 -3.79 3.90 -6.24
N ALA A 32 -4.93 4.55 -6.47
CA ALA A 32 -6.09 3.95 -7.12
C ALA A 32 -5.78 3.48 -8.57
N PHE A 33 -5.01 4.24 -9.34
CA PHE A 33 -4.58 3.82 -10.68
C PHE A 33 -3.68 2.58 -10.63
N GLY A 34 -2.69 2.56 -9.74
CA GLY A 34 -1.78 1.41 -9.58
C GLY A 34 -2.52 0.15 -9.15
N MET A 35 -3.40 0.29 -8.17
CA MET A 35 -4.25 -0.80 -7.68
C MET A 35 -5.21 -1.31 -8.77
N GLY A 36 -5.92 -0.42 -9.46
CA GLY A 36 -6.86 -0.79 -10.52
C GLY A 36 -6.20 -1.54 -11.66
N ALA A 37 -5.02 -1.09 -12.10
CA ALA A 37 -4.22 -1.80 -13.11
C ALA A 37 -3.78 -3.18 -12.61
N GLY A 38 -3.36 -3.28 -11.34
CA GLY A 38 -3.00 -4.55 -10.71
C GLY A 38 -4.17 -5.54 -10.65
N TRP A 39 -5.36 -5.07 -10.29
CA TRP A 39 -6.58 -5.87 -10.30
C TRP A 39 -6.94 -6.37 -11.69
N GLU A 40 -6.85 -5.53 -12.72
CA GLU A 40 -7.13 -5.96 -14.09
C GLU A 40 -6.15 -7.03 -14.57
N ALA A 41 -4.85 -6.88 -14.26
CA ALA A 41 -3.86 -7.91 -14.56
C ALA A 41 -4.17 -9.23 -13.84
N LEU A 42 -4.49 -9.17 -12.55
CA LEU A 42 -4.82 -10.33 -11.73
C LEU A 42 -6.11 -11.02 -12.23
N ARG A 43 -7.16 -10.27 -12.59
CA ARG A 43 -8.40 -10.83 -13.16
C ARG A 43 -8.13 -11.61 -14.45
N ARG A 44 -7.23 -11.14 -15.31
CA ARG A 44 -6.82 -11.86 -16.51
C ARG A 44 -6.09 -13.17 -16.16
N ALA A 45 -5.22 -13.14 -15.16
CA ALA A 45 -4.53 -14.33 -14.67
C ALA A 45 -5.51 -15.35 -14.07
N ILE A 46 -6.49 -14.89 -13.27
CA ILE A 46 -7.54 -15.75 -12.71
C ILE A 46 -8.36 -16.40 -13.82
N ARG A 47 -8.86 -15.64 -14.78
CA ARG A 47 -9.61 -16.18 -15.92
C ARG A 47 -8.81 -17.24 -16.68
N TYR A 48 -7.57 -16.90 -17.05
CA TYR A 48 -6.68 -17.84 -17.73
C TYR A 48 -6.45 -19.12 -16.92
N SER A 49 -6.37 -19.05 -15.60
CA SER A 49 -6.15 -20.19 -14.73
C SER A 49 -7.28 -21.22 -14.77
N HIS A 50 -8.51 -20.79 -15.01
CA HIS A 50 -9.66 -21.68 -15.17
C HIS A 50 -9.73 -22.33 -16.57
N GLU A 51 -9.21 -21.66 -17.59
CA GLU A 51 -9.25 -22.12 -18.98
C GLU A 51 -8.06 -23.02 -19.34
N ARG A 52 -6.88 -22.72 -18.75
CA ARG A 52 -5.64 -23.43 -19.09
C ARG A 52 -5.53 -24.77 -18.39
N ILE A 53 -5.55 -25.83 -19.18
CA ILE A 53 -5.29 -27.20 -18.69
C ILE A 53 -3.80 -27.52 -18.85
N GLN A 54 -3.17 -27.99 -17.77
CA GLN A 54 -1.80 -28.48 -17.79
C GLN A 54 -1.67 -29.67 -16.83
N GLY A 55 -1.09 -30.77 -17.31
CA GLY A 55 -1.00 -31.99 -16.52
C GLY A 55 -2.38 -32.55 -16.12
N GLY A 56 -3.36 -32.44 -17.04
CA GLY A 56 -4.70 -33.04 -16.90
C GLY A 56 -5.74 -32.22 -16.13
N THR A 57 -5.35 -31.10 -15.47
CA THR A 57 -6.31 -30.25 -14.71
C THR A 57 -6.08 -28.75 -14.97
N PRO A 58 -7.09 -27.89 -14.73
CA PRO A 58 -6.92 -26.44 -14.79
C PRO A 58 -5.79 -25.96 -13.87
N LEU A 59 -5.17 -24.82 -14.22
CA LEU A 59 -4.17 -24.20 -13.35
C LEU A 59 -4.76 -23.75 -12.00
N SER A 60 -6.04 -23.36 -11.98
CA SER A 60 -6.78 -23.00 -10.76
C SER A 60 -6.81 -24.10 -9.70
N ASP A 61 -6.73 -25.37 -10.11
CA ASP A 61 -6.71 -26.53 -9.20
C ASP A 61 -5.32 -26.80 -8.60
N LYS A 62 -4.31 -26.08 -9.07
CA LYS A 62 -2.93 -26.29 -8.63
C LYS A 62 -2.57 -25.35 -7.49
N GLN A 63 -2.49 -25.90 -6.29
CA GLN A 63 -2.19 -25.14 -5.07
C GLN A 63 -0.89 -24.31 -5.20
N GLY A 64 0.17 -24.88 -5.75
CA GLY A 64 1.44 -24.16 -5.94
C GLY A 64 1.31 -22.94 -6.84
N TYR A 65 0.42 -22.99 -7.82
CA TYR A 65 0.12 -21.87 -8.72
C TYR A 65 -0.71 -20.80 -7.99
N THR A 66 -1.85 -21.18 -7.41
CA THR A 66 -2.80 -20.24 -6.81
C THR A 66 -2.20 -19.55 -5.59
N HIS A 67 -1.51 -20.29 -4.69
CA HIS A 67 -0.91 -19.74 -3.47
C HIS A 67 0.38 -18.93 -3.73
N LYS A 68 1.00 -19.09 -4.89
CA LYS A 68 2.19 -18.32 -5.25
C LYS A 68 1.84 -17.04 -6.03
N LEU A 69 0.94 -17.15 -7.01
CA LEU A 69 0.74 -16.10 -8.02
C LEU A 69 -0.60 -15.35 -7.89
N ILE A 70 -1.64 -15.97 -7.32
CA ILE A 70 -2.99 -15.39 -7.27
C ILE A 70 -3.33 -14.85 -5.88
N VAL A 71 -3.43 -15.72 -4.89
CA VAL A 71 -3.93 -15.38 -3.55
C VAL A 71 -3.14 -14.26 -2.85
N PRO A 72 -1.78 -14.25 -2.85
CA PRO A 72 -1.05 -13.17 -2.21
C PRO A 72 -1.25 -11.81 -2.87
N ASN A 73 -1.46 -11.78 -4.20
CA ASN A 73 -1.72 -10.55 -4.91
C ASN A 73 -3.13 -10.03 -4.66
N ALA A 74 -4.14 -10.90 -4.61
CA ALA A 74 -5.48 -10.53 -4.23
C ALA A 74 -5.51 -9.90 -2.82
N ALA A 75 -4.86 -10.56 -1.84
CA ALA A 75 -4.79 -10.06 -0.47
C ALA A 75 -4.10 -8.68 -0.37
N ARG A 76 -2.97 -8.47 -1.09
CA ARG A 76 -2.27 -7.18 -1.09
C ARG A 76 -3.09 -6.06 -1.74
N LEU A 77 -3.71 -6.35 -2.88
CA LEU A 77 -4.53 -5.36 -3.59
C LEU A 77 -5.76 -4.99 -2.76
N GLU A 78 -6.39 -5.94 -2.09
CA GLU A 78 -7.54 -5.68 -1.24
C GLU A 78 -7.17 -4.89 0.02
N ALA A 79 -6.05 -5.21 0.65
CA ALA A 79 -5.54 -4.43 1.77
C ALA A 79 -5.19 -2.99 1.35
N ALA A 80 -4.57 -2.82 0.18
CA ALA A 80 -4.26 -1.50 -0.36
C ALA A 80 -5.53 -0.70 -0.71
N ARG A 81 -6.57 -1.35 -1.29
CA ARG A 81 -7.88 -0.74 -1.54
C ARG A 81 -8.50 -0.23 -0.25
N THR A 82 -8.53 -1.08 0.76
CA THR A 82 -9.10 -0.75 2.07
C THR A 82 -8.39 0.45 2.71
N TYR A 83 -7.06 0.52 2.57
CA TYR A 83 -6.30 1.64 3.10
C TYR A 83 -6.58 2.95 2.34
N ILE A 84 -6.70 2.90 1.00
CA ILE A 84 -7.08 4.07 0.18
C ILE A 84 -8.47 4.58 0.62
N GLU A 85 -9.45 3.70 0.73
CA GLU A 85 -10.81 4.04 1.13
C GLU A 85 -10.84 4.66 2.54
N TRP A 86 -10.09 4.10 3.48
CA TRP A 86 -9.97 4.63 4.83
C TRP A 86 -9.39 6.05 4.86
N VAL A 87 -8.37 6.34 4.03
CA VAL A 87 -7.80 7.70 3.93
C VAL A 87 -8.78 8.64 3.24
N ALA A 88 -9.45 8.20 2.19
CA ALA A 88 -10.45 8.99 1.46
C ALA A 88 -11.60 9.42 2.36
N GLU A 89 -12.17 8.52 3.15
CA GLU A 89 -13.24 8.82 4.11
C GLU A 89 -12.81 9.87 5.16
N ARG A 90 -11.57 9.81 5.63
CA ARG A 90 -11.00 10.80 6.56
C ARG A 90 -10.85 12.17 5.90
N LEU A 91 -10.41 12.21 4.64
CA LEU A 91 -10.35 13.45 3.86
C LEU A 91 -11.74 14.05 3.62
N ASP A 92 -12.70 13.22 3.27
CA ASP A 92 -14.10 13.64 3.05
C ASP A 92 -14.77 14.15 4.34
N SER A 93 -14.35 13.64 5.50
CA SER A 93 -14.78 14.17 6.80
C SER A 93 -14.10 15.48 7.20
N GLY A 94 -13.19 16.01 6.37
CA GLY A 94 -12.48 17.27 6.61
C GLY A 94 -11.23 17.13 7.47
N GLU A 95 -10.74 15.91 7.71
CA GLU A 95 -9.51 15.71 8.48
C GLU A 95 -8.30 16.22 7.68
N ALA A 96 -7.50 17.06 8.32
CA ALA A 96 -6.29 17.62 7.74
C ALA A 96 -5.03 16.84 8.18
N GLY A 97 -3.92 17.00 7.46
CA GLY A 97 -2.62 16.47 7.88
C GLY A 97 -2.37 15.00 7.51
N LEU A 98 -3.12 14.45 6.55
CA LEU A 98 -3.04 13.05 6.13
C LEU A 98 -1.94 12.77 5.07
N GLN A 99 -0.86 13.57 5.05
CA GLN A 99 0.22 13.41 4.06
C GLN A 99 0.95 12.09 4.20
N THR A 100 1.14 11.60 5.42
CA THR A 100 1.80 10.32 5.70
C THR A 100 0.91 9.17 5.29
N GLU A 101 -0.37 9.21 5.62
CA GLU A 101 -1.37 8.23 5.21
C GLU A 101 -1.51 8.20 3.68
N GLY A 102 -1.51 9.35 3.02
CA GLY A 102 -1.47 9.43 1.55
C GLY A 102 -0.21 8.80 0.96
N ALA A 103 0.94 8.96 1.62
CA ALA A 103 2.19 8.31 1.20
C ALA A 103 2.14 6.78 1.38
N VAL A 104 1.60 6.28 2.50
CA VAL A 104 1.36 4.85 2.73
C VAL A 104 0.41 4.28 1.68
N ALA A 105 -0.74 4.93 1.46
CA ALA A 105 -1.73 4.51 0.46
C ALA A 105 -1.10 4.39 -0.93
N LYS A 106 -0.37 5.42 -1.37
CA LYS A 106 0.31 5.44 -2.68
C LYS A 106 1.34 4.30 -2.78
N TYR A 107 2.23 4.19 -1.81
CA TYR A 107 3.28 3.19 -1.79
C TYR A 107 2.70 1.78 -1.88
N MET A 108 1.82 1.43 -0.96
CA MET A 108 1.23 0.09 -0.88
C MET A 108 0.46 -0.28 -2.13
N ALA A 109 -0.34 0.64 -2.66
CA ALA A 109 -1.19 0.37 -3.81
C ALA A 109 -0.38 0.23 -5.12
N THR A 110 0.60 1.11 -5.34
CA THR A 110 1.39 1.08 -6.58
C THR A 110 2.37 -0.09 -6.60
N GLU A 111 3.02 -0.42 -5.48
CA GLU A 111 3.90 -1.59 -5.38
C GLU A 111 3.09 -2.90 -5.49
N SER A 112 1.92 -2.98 -4.84
CA SER A 112 1.04 -4.14 -4.96
C SER A 112 0.51 -4.32 -6.39
N GLY A 113 0.11 -3.23 -7.05
CA GLY A 113 -0.34 -3.26 -8.44
C GLY A 113 0.77 -3.66 -9.41
N ASN A 114 1.97 -3.11 -9.23
CA ASN A 114 3.14 -3.45 -10.02
C ASN A 114 3.55 -4.92 -9.84
N ARG A 115 3.47 -5.45 -8.62
CA ARG A 115 3.73 -6.86 -8.30
C ARG A 115 2.66 -7.78 -8.89
N ALA A 116 1.39 -7.44 -8.77
CA ALA A 116 0.29 -8.20 -9.33
C ALA A 116 0.39 -8.31 -10.86
N ALA A 117 0.78 -7.23 -11.54
CA ALA A 117 0.99 -7.24 -12.99
C ALA A 117 2.19 -8.12 -13.39
N GLU A 118 3.28 -8.12 -12.62
CA GLU A 118 4.42 -9.02 -12.81
C GLU A 118 4.02 -10.49 -12.66
N ASP A 119 3.34 -10.80 -11.55
CA ASP A 119 2.91 -12.16 -11.26
C ASP A 119 1.82 -12.63 -12.26
N ALA A 120 1.03 -11.71 -12.85
CA ALA A 120 0.10 -12.04 -13.92
C ALA A 120 0.81 -12.45 -15.21
N ILE A 121 1.91 -11.78 -15.58
CA ILE A 121 2.76 -12.25 -16.71
C ILE A 121 3.25 -13.67 -16.44
N GLN A 122 3.80 -13.90 -15.25
CA GLN A 122 4.28 -15.22 -14.86
C GLN A 122 3.16 -16.27 -14.85
N ALA A 123 1.96 -15.90 -14.41
CA ALA A 123 0.80 -16.76 -14.33
C ALA A 123 0.31 -17.25 -15.71
N LEU A 124 0.41 -16.40 -16.75
CA LEU A 124 0.07 -16.76 -18.13
C LEU A 124 1.23 -17.49 -18.83
N GLY A 125 2.42 -17.53 -18.24
CA GLY A 125 3.61 -18.13 -18.87
C GLY A 125 3.98 -17.42 -20.18
N GLY A 126 4.33 -18.16 -21.22
CA GLY A 126 4.69 -17.59 -22.51
C GLY A 126 3.64 -16.64 -23.10
N TYR A 127 2.36 -16.90 -22.88
CA TYR A 127 1.26 -16.03 -23.31
C TYR A 127 1.25 -14.69 -22.59
N GLY A 128 1.69 -14.65 -21.34
CA GLY A 128 1.81 -13.38 -20.58
C GLY A 128 2.86 -12.43 -21.15
N TYR A 129 3.84 -12.96 -21.86
CA TYR A 129 4.88 -12.18 -22.53
C TYR A 129 4.42 -11.58 -23.86
N THR A 130 3.40 -12.15 -24.48
CA THR A 130 2.90 -11.71 -25.79
C THR A 130 1.89 -10.58 -25.69
N LYS A 131 1.74 -9.79 -26.75
CA LYS A 131 0.87 -8.60 -26.78
C LYS A 131 -0.63 -8.95 -26.76
N GLU A 132 -1.00 -10.13 -27.24
CA GLU A 132 -2.39 -10.59 -27.40
C GLU A 132 -3.14 -10.66 -26.06
N TYR A 133 -2.44 -10.99 -24.99
CA TYR A 133 -3.04 -11.12 -23.64
C TYR A 133 -3.04 -9.85 -22.82
N MET A 134 -2.37 -8.79 -23.30
CA MET A 134 -2.35 -7.44 -22.72
C MET A 134 -1.74 -7.31 -21.31
N VAL A 135 -1.41 -8.38 -20.61
CA VAL A 135 -0.84 -8.29 -19.25
C VAL A 135 0.55 -7.65 -19.24
N GLU A 136 1.35 -7.84 -20.31
CA GLU A 136 2.63 -7.17 -20.48
C GLU A 136 2.46 -5.65 -20.64
N LYS A 137 1.39 -5.22 -21.34
CA LYS A 137 1.06 -3.80 -21.46
C LYS A 137 0.66 -3.20 -20.12
N ILE A 138 -0.21 -3.88 -19.36
CA ILE A 138 -0.62 -3.45 -18.04
C ILE A 138 0.62 -3.29 -17.14
N LYS A 139 1.59 -4.23 -17.21
CA LYS A 139 2.86 -4.13 -16.47
C LYS A 139 3.65 -2.87 -16.84
N ARG A 140 3.75 -2.54 -18.11
CA ARG A 140 4.42 -1.31 -18.57
C ARG A 140 3.67 -0.06 -18.09
N ASP A 141 2.34 -0.06 -18.17
CA ASP A 141 1.51 1.07 -17.78
C ASP A 141 1.54 1.31 -16.24
N VAL A 142 1.49 0.26 -15.44
CA VAL A 142 1.49 0.40 -13.98
C VAL A 142 2.86 0.80 -13.44
N ARG A 143 3.96 0.50 -14.14
CA ARG A 143 5.32 0.77 -13.65
C ARG A 143 5.56 2.23 -13.31
N ILE A 144 5.01 3.16 -14.10
CA ILE A 144 5.19 4.60 -13.88
C ILE A 144 4.59 5.06 -12.54
N THR A 145 3.56 4.37 -12.03
CA THR A 145 2.91 4.74 -10.77
C THR A 145 3.83 4.62 -9.55
N CYS A 146 4.86 3.79 -9.63
CA CYS A 146 5.90 3.68 -8.59
C CYS A 146 6.96 4.80 -8.69
N ILE A 147 6.91 5.66 -9.72
CA ILE A 147 7.96 6.65 -10.03
C ILE A 147 7.44 8.08 -9.84
N TYR A 148 6.36 8.45 -10.52
CA TYR A 148 5.83 9.82 -10.45
C TYR A 148 5.07 10.07 -9.14
N GLU A 149 4.78 11.33 -8.85
CA GLU A 149 4.15 11.79 -7.59
C GLU A 149 4.95 11.39 -6.33
N GLY A 150 6.25 11.22 -6.51
CA GLY A 150 7.21 10.71 -5.55
C GLY A 150 7.49 9.22 -5.77
N THR A 151 8.77 8.89 -5.96
CA THR A 151 9.19 7.50 -6.13
C THR A 151 8.88 6.67 -4.88
N SER A 152 8.88 5.34 -5.01
CA SER A 152 8.69 4.43 -3.88
C SER A 152 9.67 4.75 -2.74
N GLU A 153 10.93 5.05 -3.05
CA GLU A 153 11.97 5.41 -2.07
C GLU A 153 11.66 6.75 -1.35
N ILE A 154 11.10 7.72 -2.08
CA ILE A 154 10.65 8.99 -1.47
C ILE A 154 9.43 8.75 -0.56
N MET A 155 8.54 7.83 -0.91
CA MET A 155 7.42 7.45 -0.04
C MET A 155 7.95 6.75 1.23
N GLU A 156 8.82 5.76 1.09
CA GLU A 156 9.46 5.06 2.21
C GLU A 156 10.16 6.05 3.16
N TRP A 157 10.94 6.97 2.61
CA TRP A 157 11.62 7.99 3.40
C TRP A 157 10.64 8.94 4.12
N THR A 158 9.59 9.38 3.43
CA THR A 158 8.56 10.26 4.00
C THR A 158 7.83 9.56 5.14
N ILE A 159 7.38 8.33 4.93
CA ILE A 159 6.69 7.49 5.92
C ILE A 159 7.58 7.31 7.16
N ALA A 160 8.83 6.88 6.96
CA ALA A 160 9.77 6.65 8.06
C ALA A 160 10.03 7.93 8.86
N ARG A 161 10.31 9.06 8.19
CA ARG A 161 10.56 10.35 8.83
C ARG A 161 9.37 10.80 9.68
N ASP A 162 8.17 10.75 9.12
CA ASP A 162 7.00 11.30 9.78
C ASP A 162 6.55 10.40 10.94
N ARG A 163 6.59 9.07 10.77
CA ARG A 163 6.29 8.13 11.85
C ARG A 163 7.37 8.08 12.92
N TRP A 164 8.62 8.34 12.55
CA TRP A 164 9.68 8.59 13.50
C TRP A 164 9.39 9.81 14.39
N GLN A 165 8.98 10.92 13.82
CA GLN A 165 8.58 12.11 14.59
C GLN A 165 7.38 11.81 15.50
N GLN A 166 6.40 11.05 14.98
CA GLN A 166 5.24 10.61 15.77
C GLN A 166 5.66 9.72 16.94
N HIS A 167 6.58 8.79 16.72
CA HIS A 167 7.14 7.93 17.78
C HIS A 167 7.78 8.75 18.89
N LEU A 168 8.62 9.73 18.54
CA LEU A 168 9.25 10.61 19.53
C LEU A 168 8.22 11.44 20.30
N LYS A 169 7.26 12.04 19.59
CA LYS A 169 6.21 12.87 20.19
C LYS A 169 5.33 12.12 21.18
N THR A 170 5.04 10.85 20.88
CA THR A 170 4.17 10.00 21.71
C THR A 170 4.94 9.07 22.65
N GLN A 171 6.27 9.13 22.65
CA GLN A 171 7.12 8.21 23.42
C GLN A 171 6.79 6.73 23.13
N GLY A 172 6.46 6.42 21.86
CA GLY A 172 6.10 5.08 21.42
C GLY A 172 4.63 4.70 21.57
N ALA A 173 3.83 5.50 22.27
CA ALA A 173 2.41 5.19 22.53
C ALA A 173 1.58 5.04 21.26
N PHE A 174 1.91 5.76 20.17
CA PHE A 174 1.16 5.69 18.93
C PHE A 174 0.94 4.25 18.43
N TYR A 175 1.99 3.45 18.37
CA TYR A 175 1.89 2.06 17.92
C TYR A 175 1.45 1.09 19.02
N THR A 176 1.85 1.31 20.26
CA THR A 176 1.45 0.40 21.37
C THR A 176 -0.03 0.51 21.70
N ASP A 177 -0.61 1.71 21.61
CA ASP A 177 -2.05 1.92 21.83
C ASP A 177 -2.87 1.34 20.65
N TRP A 178 -2.38 1.50 19.41
CA TRP A 178 -3.03 0.89 18.27
C TRP A 178 -2.97 -0.65 18.34
N ALA A 179 -1.82 -1.21 18.71
CA ALA A 179 -1.69 -2.65 18.93
C ALA A 179 -2.65 -3.17 20.01
N ALA A 180 -2.81 -2.44 21.12
CA ALA A 180 -3.74 -2.83 22.17
C ALA A 180 -5.20 -2.87 21.69
N ARG A 181 -5.61 -1.92 20.84
CA ARG A 181 -6.95 -1.96 20.19
C ARG A 181 -7.13 -3.19 19.31
N LEU A 182 -6.12 -3.54 18.53
CA LEU A 182 -6.16 -4.73 17.66
C LEU A 182 -6.16 -6.04 18.47
N GLU A 183 -5.47 -6.09 19.60
CA GLU A 183 -5.52 -7.24 20.51
C GLU A 183 -6.92 -7.42 21.10
N ALA A 184 -7.57 -6.34 21.51
CA ALA A 184 -8.96 -6.38 21.98
C ALA A 184 -9.91 -6.83 20.85
N LEU A 185 -9.70 -6.35 19.62
CA LEU A 185 -10.46 -6.76 18.44
C LEU A 185 -10.29 -8.25 18.15
N HIS A 186 -9.07 -8.77 18.23
CA HIS A 186 -8.79 -10.19 18.06
C HIS A 186 -9.45 -11.05 19.16
N ALA A 187 -9.47 -10.58 20.40
CA ALA A 187 -10.13 -11.29 21.50
C ALA A 187 -11.64 -11.42 21.26
N ALA A 188 -12.25 -10.41 20.65
CA ALA A 188 -13.68 -10.45 20.27
C ALA A 188 -13.95 -11.31 19.04
N GLU A 189 -13.03 -11.34 18.07
CA GLU A 189 -13.16 -12.06 16.79
C GLU A 189 -11.81 -12.68 16.36
N PRO A 190 -11.49 -13.90 16.80
CA PRO A 190 -10.16 -14.48 16.60
C PRO A 190 -9.73 -14.75 15.14
N ARG A 191 -10.65 -14.70 14.17
CA ARG A 191 -10.37 -15.02 12.76
C ARG A 191 -10.08 -13.81 11.87
N ASN A 192 -10.03 -12.60 12.42
CA ASN A 192 -9.82 -11.36 11.65
C ASN A 192 -8.35 -11.02 11.34
N GLY A 193 -7.38 -11.79 11.87
CA GLY A 193 -5.95 -11.52 11.67
C GLY A 193 -5.39 -10.35 12.47
N ALA A 194 -6.18 -9.68 13.33
CA ALA A 194 -5.77 -8.50 14.08
C ALA A 194 -4.59 -8.75 15.03
N ASN A 195 -4.43 -9.98 15.54
CA ASN A 195 -3.29 -10.37 16.35
C ASN A 195 -1.94 -10.25 15.61
N TYR A 196 -1.89 -10.58 14.32
CA TYR A 196 -0.68 -10.44 13.51
C TYR A 196 -0.36 -8.97 13.26
N ALA A 197 -1.37 -8.15 12.98
CA ALA A 197 -1.20 -6.71 12.82
C ALA A 197 -0.76 -6.06 14.15
N ALA A 198 -1.34 -6.45 15.29
CA ALA A 198 -0.92 -6.00 16.61
C ALA A 198 0.55 -6.34 16.89
N LEU A 199 0.97 -7.57 16.62
CA LEU A 199 2.36 -8.00 16.76
C LEU A 199 3.31 -7.14 15.90
N ALA A 200 2.93 -6.86 14.65
CA ALA A 200 3.72 -6.01 13.76
C ALA A 200 3.86 -4.58 14.31
N LEU A 201 2.78 -3.98 14.82
CA LEU A 201 2.83 -2.64 15.42
C LEU A 201 3.66 -2.60 16.70
N ARG A 202 3.59 -3.62 17.56
CA ARG A 202 4.48 -3.73 18.75
C ARG A 202 5.94 -3.87 18.35
N ALA A 203 6.23 -4.68 17.33
CA ALA A 203 7.58 -4.81 16.78
C ALA A 203 8.09 -3.47 16.24
N LEU A 204 7.25 -2.70 15.54
CA LEU A 204 7.62 -1.36 15.06
C LEU A 204 7.97 -0.41 16.21
N ALA A 205 7.19 -0.40 17.31
CA ALA A 205 7.51 0.43 18.46
C ALA A 205 8.91 0.11 19.02
N VAL A 206 9.25 -1.17 19.15
CA VAL A 206 10.57 -1.62 19.60
C VAL A 206 11.68 -1.27 18.60
N ILE A 207 11.45 -1.50 17.31
CA ILE A 207 12.43 -1.25 16.24
C ILE A 207 12.71 0.26 16.14
N LEU A 208 11.71 1.12 16.19
CA LEU A 208 11.87 2.57 16.15
C LEU A 208 12.66 3.07 17.37
N GLU A 209 12.36 2.57 18.56
CA GLU A 209 13.11 2.94 19.75
C GLU A 209 14.57 2.47 19.67
N ARG A 210 14.80 1.25 19.19
CA ARG A 210 16.16 0.74 18.98
C ARG A 210 16.92 1.57 17.93
N ALA A 211 16.26 1.91 16.82
CA ALA A 211 16.86 2.78 15.80
C ALA A 211 17.22 4.17 16.35
N ARG A 212 16.43 4.68 17.32
CA ARG A 212 16.74 5.91 18.04
C ARG A 212 18.00 5.78 18.86
N LEU A 213 18.08 4.76 19.71
CA LEU A 213 19.22 4.54 20.61
C LEU A 213 20.53 4.33 19.84
N ASP A 214 20.47 3.58 18.76
CA ASP A 214 21.65 3.27 17.90
C ASP A 214 21.92 4.35 16.84
N ARG A 215 21.16 5.46 16.83
CA ARG A 215 21.28 6.58 15.86
C ARG A 215 21.18 6.16 14.39
N LEU A 216 20.43 5.09 14.11
CA LEU A 216 20.27 4.51 12.78
C LEU A 216 19.42 5.37 11.83
N THR A 217 18.66 6.33 12.36
CA THR A 217 17.86 7.27 11.56
C THR A 217 18.69 8.22 10.69
N ARG A 218 20.01 8.21 10.83
CA ARG A 218 20.95 8.89 9.92
C ARG A 218 21.32 8.06 8.70
N ASN A 219 20.94 6.78 8.68
CA ASN A 219 21.22 5.86 7.59
C ASN A 219 19.99 5.78 6.67
N GLN A 220 20.13 6.28 5.45
CA GLN A 220 19.04 6.33 4.47
C GLN A 220 18.48 4.95 4.15
N HIS A 221 19.33 3.94 4.02
CA HIS A 221 18.87 2.57 3.76
C HIS A 221 17.99 2.02 4.90
N VAL A 222 18.36 2.29 6.15
CA VAL A 222 17.55 1.91 7.31
C VAL A 222 16.19 2.63 7.29
N LEU A 223 16.19 3.93 6.93
CA LEU A 223 14.93 4.68 6.80
C LEU A 223 14.01 4.09 5.73
N PHE A 224 14.52 3.69 4.58
CA PHE A 224 13.72 3.03 3.54
C PHE A 224 13.09 1.73 4.06
N ARG A 225 13.88 0.87 4.69
CA ARG A 225 13.36 -0.38 5.28
C ARG A 225 12.33 -0.15 6.37
N LEU A 226 12.53 0.87 7.22
CA LEU A 226 11.54 1.26 8.22
C LEU A 226 10.24 1.76 7.57
N GLY A 227 10.35 2.59 6.53
CA GLY A 227 9.18 3.08 5.79
C GLY A 227 8.36 1.95 5.19
N GLU A 228 9.01 0.98 4.56
CA GLU A 228 8.37 -0.22 4.04
C GLU A 228 7.65 -1.01 5.14
N LEU A 229 8.34 -1.32 6.25
CA LEU A 229 7.75 -2.07 7.36
C LEU A 229 6.55 -1.35 7.99
N ILE A 230 6.65 -0.04 8.16
CA ILE A 230 5.56 0.81 8.64
C ILE A 230 4.37 0.72 7.71
N ALA A 231 4.58 0.90 6.40
CA ALA A 231 3.51 0.84 5.41
C ALA A 231 2.78 -0.51 5.44
N TRP A 232 3.50 -1.63 5.51
CA TRP A 232 2.92 -2.96 5.63
C TRP A 232 2.11 -3.13 6.93
N ALA A 233 2.67 -2.75 8.07
CA ALA A 233 2.04 -2.93 9.37
C ALA A 233 0.77 -2.08 9.52
N GLU A 234 0.82 -0.80 9.11
CA GLU A 234 -0.35 0.09 9.17
C GLU A 234 -1.44 -0.36 8.20
N THR A 235 -1.08 -0.81 6.99
CA THR A 235 -2.06 -1.35 6.04
C THR A 235 -2.73 -2.61 6.59
N ALA A 236 -1.97 -3.53 7.19
CA ALA A 236 -2.53 -4.71 7.82
C ALA A 236 -3.44 -4.37 9.01
N ALA A 237 -3.09 -3.35 9.80
CA ALA A 237 -3.88 -2.89 10.92
C ALA A 237 -5.25 -2.33 10.48
N VAL A 238 -5.23 -1.42 9.50
CA VAL A 238 -6.46 -0.86 8.93
C VAL A 238 -7.32 -1.95 8.28
N PHE A 239 -6.70 -2.88 7.56
CA PHE A 239 -7.42 -3.99 6.95
C PHE A 239 -8.13 -4.86 7.99
N ALA A 240 -7.44 -5.24 9.08
CA ALA A 240 -8.03 -6.04 10.15
C ALA A 240 -9.21 -5.32 10.84
N GLU A 241 -9.06 -4.01 11.15
CA GLU A 241 -10.14 -3.21 11.73
C GLU A 241 -11.38 -3.15 10.82
N ARG A 242 -11.17 -3.00 9.50
CA ARG A 242 -12.27 -2.87 8.55
C ARG A 242 -12.98 -4.19 8.24
N VAL A 243 -12.24 -5.27 8.14
CA VAL A 243 -12.82 -6.62 7.96
C VAL A 243 -13.74 -6.97 9.12
N SER A 244 -13.37 -6.61 10.35
CA SER A 244 -14.21 -6.83 11.53
C SER A 244 -15.44 -5.93 11.57
N ALA A 245 -15.36 -4.71 11.03
CA ALA A 245 -16.50 -3.80 10.97
C ALA A 245 -17.53 -4.19 9.88
N LYS A 246 -17.08 -4.82 8.77
CA LYS A 246 -17.91 -5.20 7.62
C LYS A 246 -17.58 -6.60 7.10
N PRO A 247 -17.84 -7.66 7.88
CA PRO A 247 -17.37 -9.01 7.53
C PRO A 247 -17.94 -9.58 6.23
N THR A 248 -19.07 -9.06 5.73
CA THR A 248 -19.76 -9.59 4.54
C THR A 248 -19.28 -8.98 3.23
N GLU A 249 -18.75 -7.76 3.23
CA GLU A 249 -18.29 -7.07 2.02
C GLU A 249 -16.82 -7.39 1.63
N ALA A 250 -16.04 -7.86 2.58
CA ALA A 250 -14.60 -8.15 2.37
C ALA A 250 -14.34 -9.50 1.68
N ILE A 251 -15.36 -10.34 1.45
CA ILE A 251 -15.22 -11.73 0.95
C ILE A 251 -15.91 -11.95 -0.40
N ALA A 252 -16.51 -10.94 -1.00
CA ALA A 252 -17.12 -11.03 -2.33
C ALA A 252 -16.04 -10.90 -3.44
N LEU A 253 -15.16 -11.90 -3.52
CA LEU A 253 -14.24 -12.15 -4.64
C LEU A 253 -14.66 -13.39 -5.42
#